data_e7a072289d9a2444c641bd2275e8c89e
#
_entry.id   e7a072289d9a2444c641bd2275e8c89e
#
_cell.length_a   1.000
_cell.length_b   1.000
_cell.length_c   1.000
_cell.angle_alpha   90.00
_cell.angle_beta   90.00
_cell.angle_gamma   90.00
#
_symmetry.space_group_name_H-M   'P 1'
#
loop_
_entity.id
_entity.type
_entity.pdbx_description
1 polymer ?
#
loop_
_entity_poly.entity_id
_entity_poly.type
_entity_poly.pdbx_seq_one_letter_code
_entity_poly.pdbx_strand_id
1 'polypeptide(L)'
;MNERIFAQVRQQFPLLQRTVNGKRLVYLDSAATSQKPVSVLDAERTFYQTLNANVHRGVHTLSVKATEAYENARATVAKFINTDTDQIVFVRNATEAINLVARTWARQNVKNGDMIVLTQAEHHSNIVPWQELAKEAGARIGYVRVDENGVLRQDDLAELLQHKPKLFAFTHVSNVLGTINPAKDMIRKAHAAGALVLLDAAQSVPHMAVDVDDLDCDFMVFSGHKMLGPMGIGVLYGRKK
;
A
#
# COMPACT_ATOMS: atom_id res chain seq x y z
N MET A 1 -15.88 -4.39 -24.57
CA MET A 1 -15.36 -3.03 -24.27
C MET A 1 -14.86 -2.43 -25.58
N ASN A 2 -15.22 -1.16 -25.88
CA ASN A 2 -15.05 -0.60 -27.23
C ASN A 2 -13.56 -0.27 -27.52
N GLU A 3 -12.95 -0.83 -28.59
CA GLU A 3 -11.55 -0.59 -29.01
C GLU A 3 -11.21 0.91 -29.12
N ARG A 4 -12.18 1.74 -29.50
CA ARG A 4 -12.05 3.20 -29.56
C ARG A 4 -11.73 3.82 -28.18
N ILE A 5 -12.35 3.32 -27.11
CA ILE A 5 -12.10 3.79 -25.73
C ILE A 5 -10.67 3.41 -25.32
N PHE A 6 -10.23 2.19 -25.58
CA PHE A 6 -8.85 1.79 -25.29
C PHE A 6 -7.81 2.62 -26.02
N ALA A 7 -8.04 2.92 -27.30
CA ALA A 7 -7.16 3.78 -28.07
C ALA A 7 -7.07 5.20 -27.48
N GLN A 8 -8.20 5.78 -27.06
CA GLN A 8 -8.25 7.08 -26.43
C GLN A 8 -7.54 7.09 -25.05
N VAL A 9 -7.79 6.08 -24.21
CA VAL A 9 -7.09 5.95 -22.91
C VAL A 9 -5.59 5.80 -23.13
N ARG A 10 -5.16 4.97 -24.06
CA ARG A 10 -3.74 4.78 -24.34
C ARG A 10 -3.04 6.08 -24.76
N GLN A 11 -3.71 6.98 -25.45
CA GLN A 11 -3.17 8.29 -25.86
C GLN A 11 -2.84 9.19 -24.65
N GLN A 12 -3.48 8.96 -23.51
CA GLN A 12 -3.18 9.70 -22.28
C GLN A 12 -1.82 9.35 -21.68
N PHE A 13 -1.17 8.28 -22.15
CA PHE A 13 0.11 7.79 -21.65
C PHE A 13 1.22 8.00 -22.68
N PRO A 14 2.05 9.05 -22.55
CA PRO A 14 3.05 9.41 -23.57
C PRO A 14 4.05 8.28 -23.84
N LEU A 15 4.49 7.57 -22.78
CA LEU A 15 5.44 6.47 -22.95
C LEU A 15 4.89 5.35 -23.84
N LEU A 16 3.59 5.07 -23.77
CA LEU A 16 2.97 4.01 -24.54
C LEU A 16 2.86 4.34 -26.04
N GLN A 17 3.15 5.58 -26.45
CA GLN A 17 3.20 5.98 -27.86
C GLN A 17 4.55 5.63 -28.52
N ARG A 18 5.56 5.24 -27.75
CA ARG A 18 6.89 4.93 -28.27
C ARG A 18 6.93 3.61 -29.05
N THR A 19 7.90 3.53 -29.93
CA THR A 19 8.35 2.28 -30.55
C THR A 19 9.63 1.80 -29.84
N VAL A 20 9.77 0.50 -29.70
CA VAL A 20 10.97 -0.16 -29.16
C VAL A 20 11.37 -1.25 -30.15
N ASN A 21 12.62 -1.24 -30.58
CA ASN A 21 13.15 -2.17 -31.60
C ASN A 21 12.30 -2.18 -32.91
N GLY A 22 11.85 -0.99 -33.34
CA GLY A 22 11.02 -0.82 -34.55
C GLY A 22 9.57 -1.31 -34.43
N LYS A 23 9.13 -1.75 -33.26
CA LYS A 23 7.78 -2.24 -33.00
C LYS A 23 7.04 -1.35 -31.99
N ARG A 24 5.71 -1.30 -32.07
CA ARG A 24 4.86 -0.62 -31.07
C ARG A 24 5.14 -1.20 -29.68
N LEU A 25 5.35 -0.33 -28.70
CA LEU A 25 5.55 -0.76 -27.32
C LEU A 25 4.32 -1.51 -26.78
N VAL A 26 4.55 -2.71 -26.26
CA VAL A 26 3.64 -3.47 -25.42
C VAL A 26 4.25 -3.48 -24.02
N TYR A 27 3.54 -2.90 -23.03
CA TYR A 27 4.00 -2.82 -21.65
C TYR A 27 3.08 -3.66 -20.76
N LEU A 28 3.60 -4.75 -20.20
CA LEU A 28 2.85 -5.73 -19.39
C LEU A 28 3.40 -5.85 -17.96
N ASP A 29 4.17 -4.85 -17.50
CA ASP A 29 4.84 -4.87 -16.18
C ASP A 29 4.25 -3.84 -15.22
N SER A 30 2.93 -3.58 -15.30
CA SER A 30 2.25 -2.62 -14.43
C SER A 30 2.23 -3.02 -12.96
N ALA A 31 2.37 -4.31 -12.64
CA ALA A 31 2.50 -4.79 -11.27
C ALA A 31 3.80 -4.32 -10.60
N ALA A 32 4.87 -4.10 -11.36
CA ALA A 32 6.11 -3.50 -10.89
C ALA A 32 5.98 -1.98 -10.76
N THR A 33 5.53 -1.29 -11.81
CA THR A 33 5.21 0.15 -11.83
C THR A 33 4.28 0.47 -12.99
N SER A 34 3.24 1.28 -12.75
CA SER A 34 2.33 1.73 -13.81
C SER A 34 2.94 2.88 -14.61
N GLN A 35 2.51 3.07 -15.85
CA GLN A 35 2.83 4.26 -16.64
C GLN A 35 2.05 5.47 -16.13
N LYS A 36 2.54 6.68 -16.43
CA LYS A 36 1.98 7.94 -15.93
C LYS A 36 1.18 8.64 -17.03
N PRO A 37 -0.08 9.01 -16.78
CA PRO A 37 -0.86 9.78 -17.73
C PRO A 37 -0.38 11.24 -17.78
N VAL A 38 -0.68 11.92 -18.88
CA VAL A 38 -0.35 13.34 -19.07
C VAL A 38 -0.84 14.19 -17.90
N SER A 39 -2.04 13.93 -17.40
CA SER A 39 -2.63 14.68 -16.27
C SER A 39 -1.78 14.65 -15.01
N VAL A 40 -1.13 13.53 -14.69
CA VAL A 40 -0.23 13.40 -13.54
C VAL A 40 1.09 14.14 -13.79
N LEU A 41 1.66 13.99 -15.00
CA LEU A 41 2.90 14.68 -15.38
C LEU A 41 2.70 16.21 -15.38
N ASP A 42 1.57 16.67 -15.88
CA ASP A 42 1.23 18.08 -15.92
C ASP A 42 0.93 18.66 -14.53
N ALA A 43 0.30 17.90 -13.65
CA ALA A 43 0.06 18.32 -12.28
C ALA A 43 1.38 18.58 -11.54
N GLU A 44 2.35 17.65 -11.65
CA GLU A 44 3.67 17.79 -11.05
C GLU A 44 4.42 19.00 -11.64
N ARG A 45 4.47 19.10 -12.96
CA ARG A 45 5.09 20.23 -13.66
C ARG A 45 4.47 21.56 -13.24
N THR A 46 3.14 21.66 -13.22
CA THR A 46 2.42 22.87 -12.85
C THR A 46 2.70 23.27 -11.41
N PHE A 47 2.74 22.31 -10.48
CA PHE A 47 3.07 22.60 -9.10
C PHE A 47 4.45 23.26 -8.99
N TYR A 48 5.49 22.69 -9.61
CA TYR A 48 6.83 23.28 -9.57
C TYR A 48 6.92 24.64 -10.29
N GLN A 49 6.18 24.85 -11.34
CA GLN A 49 6.20 26.13 -12.09
C GLN A 49 5.41 27.24 -11.40
N THR A 50 4.40 26.93 -10.58
CA THR A 50 3.43 27.93 -10.13
C THR A 50 3.20 28.00 -8.62
N LEU A 51 3.44 26.92 -7.88
CA LEU A 51 3.06 26.78 -6.46
C LEU A 51 4.22 26.37 -5.55
N ASN A 52 5.39 26.02 -6.08
CA ASN A 52 6.49 25.46 -5.30
C ASN A 52 6.92 26.38 -4.13
N ALA A 53 6.52 26.01 -2.92
CA ALA A 53 6.86 26.69 -1.69
C ALA A 53 6.84 25.73 -0.51
N ASN A 54 7.38 26.15 0.64
CA ASN A 54 7.37 25.35 1.86
C ASN A 54 5.95 25.15 2.38
N VAL A 55 5.57 23.89 2.57
CA VAL A 55 4.25 23.47 3.06
C VAL A 55 4.17 23.66 4.59
N HIS A 56 3.03 24.12 5.12
CA HIS A 56 2.67 24.29 6.54
C HIS A 56 3.36 25.43 7.31
N ARG A 57 4.50 25.92 6.89
CA ARG A 57 5.30 26.85 7.73
C ARG A 57 5.44 28.28 7.19
N GLY A 58 5.04 28.52 5.96
CA GLY A 58 5.13 29.86 5.37
C GLY A 58 3.84 30.65 5.53
N VAL A 59 3.96 31.98 5.72
CA VAL A 59 2.82 32.89 5.84
C VAL A 59 2.54 33.67 4.55
N HIS A 60 3.34 33.47 3.50
CA HIS A 60 3.17 34.13 2.21
C HIS A 60 2.25 33.33 1.28
N THR A 61 1.67 33.99 0.29
CA THR A 61 0.63 33.44 -0.62
C THR A 61 1.00 32.09 -1.26
N LEU A 62 2.26 31.91 -1.72
CA LEU A 62 2.66 30.62 -2.35
C LEU A 62 2.67 29.50 -1.33
N SER A 63 3.14 29.73 -0.10
CA SER A 63 3.16 28.72 0.95
C SER A 63 1.74 28.30 1.37
N VAL A 64 0.80 29.25 1.45
CA VAL A 64 -0.62 28.96 1.73
C VAL A 64 -1.17 28.06 0.62
N LYS A 65 -1.01 28.44 -0.65
CA LYS A 65 -1.49 27.67 -1.79
C LYS A 65 -0.84 26.27 -1.90
N ALA A 66 0.45 26.15 -1.62
CA ALA A 66 1.15 24.87 -1.60
C ALA A 66 0.60 23.96 -0.47
N THR A 67 0.32 24.54 0.71
CA THR A 67 -0.31 23.84 1.83
C THR A 67 -1.72 23.36 1.48
N GLU A 68 -2.53 24.22 0.89
CA GLU A 68 -3.86 23.85 0.42
C GLU A 68 -3.81 22.71 -0.59
N ALA A 69 -2.91 22.77 -1.57
CA ALA A 69 -2.74 21.70 -2.55
C ALA A 69 -2.34 20.35 -1.90
N TYR A 70 -1.43 20.40 -0.92
CA TYR A 70 -0.98 19.23 -0.18
C TYR A 70 -2.10 18.60 0.66
N GLU A 71 -2.85 19.41 1.40
CA GLU A 71 -3.95 18.92 2.24
C GLU A 71 -5.16 18.46 1.40
N ASN A 72 -5.43 19.09 0.25
CA ASN A 72 -6.42 18.61 -0.70
C ASN A 72 -6.04 17.23 -1.28
N ALA A 73 -4.76 16.99 -1.55
CA ALA A 73 -4.28 15.67 -1.96
C ALA A 73 -4.50 14.63 -0.84
N ARG A 74 -4.22 14.99 0.43
CA ARG A 74 -4.49 14.14 1.59
C ARG A 74 -5.97 13.81 1.70
N ALA A 75 -6.85 14.81 1.58
CA ALA A 75 -8.29 14.63 1.63
C ALA A 75 -8.80 13.74 0.49
N THR A 76 -8.22 13.89 -0.71
CA THR A 76 -8.55 13.04 -1.86
C THR A 76 -8.18 11.58 -1.60
N VAL A 77 -7.00 11.33 -1.05
CA VAL A 77 -6.56 9.98 -0.70
C VAL A 77 -7.42 9.39 0.42
N ALA A 78 -7.72 10.16 1.46
CA ALA A 78 -8.58 9.72 2.55
C ALA A 78 -9.97 9.30 2.04
N LYS A 79 -10.60 10.16 1.22
CA LYS A 79 -11.87 9.83 0.59
C LYS A 79 -11.80 8.60 -0.32
N PHE A 80 -10.68 8.41 -1.04
CA PHE A 80 -10.51 7.30 -1.98
C PHE A 80 -10.51 5.93 -1.30
N ILE A 81 -10.04 5.84 -0.04
CA ILE A 81 -10.03 4.62 0.76
C ILE A 81 -11.05 4.62 1.90
N ASN A 82 -11.98 5.60 1.92
CA ASN A 82 -13.04 5.79 2.91
C ASN A 82 -12.50 5.94 4.35
N THR A 83 -11.74 7.02 4.60
CA THR A 83 -11.21 7.33 5.94
C THR A 83 -11.09 8.83 6.17
N ASP A 84 -10.70 9.24 7.37
CA ASP A 84 -10.41 10.63 7.74
C ASP A 84 -8.97 11.02 7.37
N THR A 85 -8.76 12.31 7.16
CA THR A 85 -7.46 12.87 6.74
C THR A 85 -6.36 12.69 7.78
N ASP A 86 -6.68 12.68 9.07
CA ASP A 86 -5.73 12.50 10.16
C ASP A 86 -5.23 11.07 10.33
N GLN A 87 -5.82 10.11 9.58
CA GLN A 87 -5.38 8.72 9.49
C GLN A 87 -4.45 8.46 8.30
N ILE A 88 -4.13 9.47 7.50
CA ILE A 88 -3.26 9.37 6.32
C ILE A 88 -1.87 9.95 6.63
N VAL A 89 -0.85 9.14 6.44
CA VAL A 89 0.56 9.55 6.48
C VAL A 89 1.18 9.36 5.11
N PHE A 90 1.63 10.45 4.48
CA PHE A 90 2.42 10.35 3.26
C PHE A 90 3.84 9.88 3.57
N VAL A 91 4.28 8.90 2.82
CA VAL A 91 5.60 8.27 2.87
C VAL A 91 6.14 8.13 1.46
N ARG A 92 7.37 7.63 1.29
CA ARG A 92 7.97 7.48 -0.06
C ARG A 92 7.40 6.30 -0.86
N ASN A 93 6.93 5.25 -0.18
CA ASN A 93 6.35 4.04 -0.78
C ASN A 93 5.82 3.09 0.31
N ALA A 94 5.17 2.00 -0.09
CA ALA A 94 4.69 0.96 0.83
C ALA A 94 5.82 0.35 1.69
N THR A 95 7.02 0.18 1.15
CA THR A 95 8.18 -0.34 1.90
C THR A 95 8.54 0.57 3.08
N GLU A 96 8.58 1.89 2.88
CA GLU A 96 8.81 2.83 3.99
C GLU A 96 7.66 2.79 4.98
N ALA A 97 6.40 2.70 4.52
CA ALA A 97 5.24 2.60 5.39
C ALA A 97 5.32 1.39 6.34
N ILE A 98 5.65 0.21 5.80
CA ILE A 98 5.82 -1.01 6.59
C ILE A 98 6.97 -0.85 7.59
N ASN A 99 8.12 -0.33 7.15
CA ASN A 99 9.24 -0.06 8.05
C ASN A 99 8.89 0.96 9.13
N LEU A 100 8.06 1.96 8.82
CA LEU A 100 7.59 2.94 9.81
C LEU A 100 6.77 2.25 10.90
N VAL A 101 5.80 1.40 10.54
CA VAL A 101 5.02 0.63 11.52
C VAL A 101 5.91 -0.30 12.33
N ALA A 102 6.86 -0.99 11.69
CA ALA A 102 7.79 -1.90 12.37
C ALA A 102 8.67 -1.16 13.40
N ARG A 103 9.20 0.01 13.04
CA ARG A 103 10.12 0.79 13.89
C ARG A 103 9.43 1.63 14.96
N THR A 104 8.15 1.93 14.78
CA THR A 104 7.38 2.73 15.75
C THR A 104 6.48 1.83 16.61
N TRP A 105 5.28 1.51 16.12
CA TRP A 105 4.32 0.74 16.88
C TRP A 105 4.83 -0.65 17.26
N ALA A 106 5.35 -1.42 16.30
CA ALA A 106 5.70 -2.82 16.56
C ALA A 106 6.92 -2.94 17.51
N ARG A 107 7.93 -2.09 17.37
CA ARG A 107 9.09 -2.07 18.29
C ARG A 107 8.69 -1.80 19.75
N GLN A 108 7.63 -1.04 19.98
CA GLN A 108 7.12 -0.74 21.31
C GLN A 108 6.24 -1.85 21.88
N ASN A 109 5.52 -2.60 21.03
CA ASN A 109 4.46 -3.52 21.41
C ASN A 109 4.80 -5.01 21.27
N VAL A 110 5.77 -5.36 20.41
CA VAL A 110 6.26 -6.75 20.25
C VAL A 110 7.42 -7.00 21.20
N LYS A 111 7.32 -8.07 22.00
CA LYS A 111 8.27 -8.43 23.05
C LYS A 111 8.78 -9.84 22.86
N ASN A 112 9.75 -10.22 23.68
CA ASN A 112 10.32 -11.58 23.70
C ASN A 112 9.22 -12.62 23.90
N GLY A 113 9.23 -13.63 23.03
CA GLY A 113 8.25 -14.72 23.02
C GLY A 113 6.95 -14.43 22.27
N ASP A 114 6.66 -13.16 21.94
CA ASP A 114 5.50 -12.80 21.10
C ASP A 114 5.60 -13.41 19.68
N MET A 115 4.49 -13.44 18.97
CA MET A 115 4.42 -13.95 17.59
C MET A 115 3.96 -12.85 16.63
N ILE A 116 4.60 -12.81 15.47
CA ILE A 116 4.15 -12.08 14.27
C ILE A 116 3.76 -13.15 13.25
N VAL A 117 2.59 -13.01 12.62
CA VAL A 117 2.14 -13.88 11.53
C VAL A 117 2.30 -13.15 10.21
N LEU A 118 2.88 -13.83 9.23
CA LEU A 118 3.04 -13.39 7.84
C LEU A 118 2.45 -14.44 6.91
N THR A 119 2.46 -14.18 5.60
CA THR A 119 2.15 -15.22 4.61
C THR A 119 3.36 -15.51 3.72
N GLN A 120 3.36 -16.66 3.06
CA GLN A 120 4.38 -16.98 2.05
C GLN A 120 4.20 -16.19 0.75
N ALA A 121 3.05 -15.54 0.56
CA ALA A 121 2.73 -14.76 -0.63
C ALA A 121 3.21 -13.31 -0.55
N GLU A 122 3.92 -12.92 0.52
CA GLU A 122 4.34 -11.54 0.74
C GLU A 122 5.45 -11.08 -0.20
N HIS A 123 5.39 -9.80 -0.58
CA HIS A 123 6.55 -9.10 -1.11
C HIS A 123 7.62 -8.96 -0.01
N HIS A 124 8.91 -8.98 -0.37
CA HIS A 124 10.02 -8.84 0.58
C HIS A 124 9.90 -7.62 1.50
N SER A 125 9.30 -6.53 1.03
CA SER A 125 9.02 -5.34 1.86
C SER A 125 8.14 -5.63 3.07
N ASN A 126 7.28 -6.67 2.99
CA ASN A 126 6.41 -7.11 4.08
C ASN A 126 6.90 -8.42 4.75
N ILE A 127 8.17 -8.76 4.57
CA ILE A 127 8.82 -9.89 5.25
C ILE A 127 10.01 -9.39 6.07
N VAL A 128 10.98 -8.76 5.41
CA VAL A 128 12.29 -8.42 6.00
C VAL A 128 12.18 -7.52 7.23
N PRO A 129 11.36 -6.44 7.25
CA PRO A 129 11.24 -5.59 8.43
C PRO A 129 10.75 -6.35 9.68
N TRP A 130 9.87 -7.32 9.47
CA TRP A 130 9.34 -8.15 10.56
C TRP A 130 10.36 -9.19 11.05
N GLN A 131 11.17 -9.75 10.15
CA GLN A 131 12.27 -10.65 10.51
C GLN A 131 13.32 -9.94 11.37
N GLU A 132 13.71 -8.72 10.96
CA GLU A 132 14.67 -7.91 11.75
C GLU A 132 14.08 -7.53 13.12
N LEU A 133 12.83 -7.09 13.16
CA LEU A 133 12.15 -6.79 14.42
C LEU A 133 12.06 -8.03 15.33
N ALA A 134 11.66 -9.18 14.79
CA ALA A 134 11.53 -10.41 15.56
C ALA A 134 12.88 -10.85 16.14
N LYS A 135 13.95 -10.72 15.36
CA LYS A 135 15.33 -10.99 15.84
C LYS A 135 15.73 -10.03 16.96
N GLU A 136 15.48 -8.73 16.82
CA GLU A 136 15.77 -7.72 17.85
C GLU A 136 14.96 -7.95 19.14
N ALA A 137 13.68 -8.26 19.01
CA ALA A 137 12.76 -8.39 20.14
C ALA A 137 12.77 -9.79 20.81
N GLY A 138 13.38 -10.80 20.19
CA GLY A 138 13.25 -12.20 20.61
C GLY A 138 11.86 -12.79 20.33
N ALA A 139 11.14 -12.24 19.34
CA ALA A 139 9.83 -12.71 18.93
C ALA A 139 9.94 -13.82 17.87
N ARG A 140 8.84 -14.53 17.63
CA ARG A 140 8.75 -15.60 16.64
C ARG A 140 7.95 -15.15 15.42
N ILE A 141 8.25 -15.73 14.24
CA ILE A 141 7.46 -15.54 13.04
C ILE A 141 6.77 -16.84 12.66
N GLY A 142 5.45 -16.78 12.46
CA GLY A 142 4.66 -17.85 11.84
C GLY A 142 4.32 -17.49 10.40
N TYR A 143 4.30 -18.48 9.49
CA TYR A 143 3.97 -18.28 8.09
C TYR A 143 2.74 -19.07 7.69
N VAL A 144 1.70 -18.40 7.18
CA VAL A 144 0.59 -19.03 6.48
C VAL A 144 1.10 -19.47 5.11
N ARG A 145 1.06 -20.76 4.84
CA ARG A 145 1.55 -21.33 3.57
C ARG A 145 0.59 -21.08 2.42
N VAL A 146 1.11 -21.17 1.22
CA VAL A 146 0.35 -21.15 -0.04
C VAL A 146 0.15 -22.61 -0.49
N ASP A 147 -1.02 -22.94 -0.99
CA ASP A 147 -1.29 -24.24 -1.61
C ASP A 147 -0.80 -24.30 -3.07
N GLU A 148 -0.99 -25.41 -3.74
CA GLU A 148 -0.61 -25.64 -5.13
C GLU A 148 -1.35 -24.73 -6.14
N ASN A 149 -2.46 -24.13 -5.74
CA ASN A 149 -3.24 -23.19 -6.55
C ASN A 149 -2.88 -21.72 -6.27
N GLY A 150 -1.91 -21.47 -5.41
CA GLY A 150 -1.50 -20.11 -5.03
C GLY A 150 -2.45 -19.44 -4.02
N VAL A 151 -3.25 -20.22 -3.27
CA VAL A 151 -4.21 -19.74 -2.27
C VAL A 151 -3.64 -19.95 -0.86
N LEU A 152 -3.86 -19.00 0.03
CA LEU A 152 -3.43 -19.08 1.43
C LEU A 152 -4.22 -20.18 2.17
N ARG A 153 -3.51 -21.05 2.85
CA ARG A 153 -4.10 -22.15 3.64
C ARG A 153 -4.76 -21.60 4.89
N GLN A 154 -6.08 -21.61 4.91
CA GLN A 154 -6.87 -21.06 6.03
C GLN A 154 -6.70 -21.87 7.32
N ASP A 155 -6.35 -23.17 7.23
CA ASP A 155 -6.06 -24.01 8.39
C ASP A 155 -4.76 -23.58 9.08
N ASP A 156 -3.71 -23.23 8.31
CA ASP A 156 -2.48 -22.67 8.86
C ASP A 156 -2.75 -21.35 9.62
N LEU A 157 -3.58 -20.48 9.03
CA LEU A 157 -3.97 -19.23 9.71
C LEU A 157 -4.70 -19.54 11.03
N ALA A 158 -5.67 -20.44 11.00
CA ALA A 158 -6.44 -20.81 12.20
C ALA A 158 -5.53 -21.37 13.31
N GLU A 159 -4.54 -22.19 12.97
CA GLU A 159 -3.56 -22.74 13.90
C GLU A 159 -2.67 -21.63 14.49
N LEU A 160 -2.11 -20.78 13.64
CA LEU A 160 -1.22 -19.69 14.07
C LEU A 160 -1.95 -18.67 14.97
N LEU A 161 -3.22 -18.39 14.72
CA LEU A 161 -4.02 -17.47 15.53
C LEU A 161 -4.28 -18.00 16.96
N GLN A 162 -4.23 -19.31 17.20
CA GLN A 162 -4.32 -19.90 18.56
C GLN A 162 -3.17 -19.45 19.46
N HIS A 163 -2.02 -19.09 18.87
CA HIS A 163 -0.87 -18.55 19.60
C HIS A 163 -1.00 -17.07 19.98
N LYS A 164 -2.16 -16.42 19.70
CA LYS A 164 -2.46 -15.01 20.00
C LYS A 164 -1.36 -14.06 19.51
N PRO A 165 -1.09 -14.01 18.20
CA PRO A 165 -0.04 -13.16 17.64
C PRO A 165 -0.33 -11.68 17.94
N LYS A 166 0.72 -10.87 18.03
CA LYS A 166 0.61 -9.41 18.20
C LYS A 166 0.25 -8.71 16.91
N LEU A 167 0.72 -9.25 15.79
CA LEU A 167 0.51 -8.68 14.47
C LEU A 167 0.28 -9.81 13.46
N PHE A 168 -0.66 -9.58 12.55
CA PHE A 168 -0.79 -10.31 11.31
C PHE A 168 -0.58 -9.33 10.14
N ALA A 169 0.52 -9.49 9.37
CA ALA A 169 0.80 -8.66 8.21
C ALA A 169 0.67 -9.51 6.94
N PHE A 170 -0.19 -9.09 6.00
CA PHE A 170 -0.42 -9.85 4.78
C PHE A 170 -0.80 -9.00 3.58
N THR A 171 -0.55 -9.54 2.38
CA THR A 171 -0.91 -8.91 1.12
C THR A 171 -2.38 -9.14 0.77
N HIS A 172 -3.06 -8.07 0.35
CA HIS A 172 -4.45 -8.17 -0.13
C HIS A 172 -4.53 -8.87 -1.49
N VAL A 173 -3.64 -8.47 -2.41
CA VAL A 173 -3.51 -9.08 -3.74
C VAL A 173 -2.04 -9.37 -3.99
N SER A 174 -1.72 -10.63 -4.33
CA SER A 174 -0.33 -11.03 -4.60
C SER A 174 0.19 -10.36 -5.87
N ASN A 175 1.37 -9.76 -5.78
CA ASN A 175 2.06 -9.16 -6.93
C ASN A 175 2.61 -10.21 -7.91
N VAL A 176 2.76 -11.45 -7.49
CA VAL A 176 3.30 -12.57 -8.30
C VAL A 176 2.18 -13.44 -8.85
N LEU A 177 1.25 -13.84 -7.98
CA LEU A 177 0.21 -14.82 -8.30
C LEU A 177 -1.09 -14.17 -8.79
N GLY A 178 -1.33 -12.88 -8.43
CA GLY A 178 -2.61 -12.22 -8.69
C GLY A 178 -3.76 -12.70 -7.82
N THR A 179 -3.51 -13.62 -6.90
CA THR A 179 -4.52 -14.13 -5.95
C THR A 179 -5.03 -13.01 -5.08
N ILE A 180 -6.35 -12.87 -4.99
CA ILE A 180 -7.04 -11.94 -4.09
C ILE A 180 -7.36 -12.68 -2.80
N ASN A 181 -6.79 -12.27 -1.71
CA ASN A 181 -7.03 -12.86 -0.40
C ASN A 181 -8.36 -12.35 0.19
N PRO A 182 -9.12 -13.17 0.93
CA PRO A 182 -10.38 -12.78 1.57
C PRO A 182 -10.08 -11.91 2.82
N ALA A 183 -9.59 -10.67 2.57
CA ALA A 183 -8.99 -9.82 3.60
C ALA A 183 -9.94 -9.58 4.76
N LYS A 184 -11.21 -9.23 4.52
CA LYS A 184 -12.19 -8.96 5.58
C LYS A 184 -12.36 -10.13 6.56
N ASP A 185 -12.46 -11.37 6.05
CA ASP A 185 -12.59 -12.56 6.90
C ASP A 185 -11.30 -12.83 7.68
N MET A 186 -10.14 -12.70 7.03
CA MET A 186 -8.83 -12.89 7.67
C MET A 186 -8.57 -11.86 8.76
N ILE A 187 -8.92 -10.58 8.53
CA ILE A 187 -8.82 -9.49 9.51
C ILE A 187 -9.72 -9.79 10.72
N ARG A 188 -10.99 -10.13 10.48
CA ARG A 188 -11.93 -10.48 11.54
C ARG A 188 -11.41 -11.64 12.40
N LYS A 189 -10.83 -12.68 11.80
CA LYS A 189 -10.22 -13.82 12.52
C LYS A 189 -9.01 -13.37 13.35
N ALA A 190 -8.15 -12.52 12.80
CA ALA A 190 -6.98 -11.99 13.48
C ALA A 190 -7.37 -11.14 14.70
N HIS A 191 -8.35 -10.24 14.54
CA HIS A 191 -8.89 -9.43 15.63
C HIS A 191 -9.52 -10.28 16.73
N ALA A 192 -10.25 -11.34 16.38
CA ALA A 192 -10.82 -12.28 17.37
C ALA A 192 -9.72 -12.98 18.20
N ALA A 193 -8.51 -13.12 17.66
CA ALA A 193 -7.33 -13.64 18.37
C ALA A 193 -6.54 -12.56 19.14
N GLY A 194 -6.92 -11.28 19.01
CA GLY A 194 -6.26 -10.12 19.62
C GLY A 194 -5.07 -9.56 18.84
N ALA A 195 -4.88 -9.98 17.59
CA ALA A 195 -3.83 -9.46 16.72
C ALA A 195 -4.26 -8.16 16.04
N LEU A 196 -3.36 -7.17 15.93
CA LEU A 196 -3.54 -6.08 14.98
C LEU A 196 -3.18 -6.54 13.56
N VAL A 197 -3.72 -5.86 12.57
CA VAL A 197 -3.55 -6.23 11.16
C VAL A 197 -2.90 -5.10 10.36
N LEU A 198 -1.81 -5.45 9.63
CA LEU A 198 -1.26 -4.62 8.56
C LEU A 198 -1.59 -5.26 7.21
N LEU A 199 -2.31 -4.53 6.37
CA LEU A 199 -2.68 -4.95 5.03
C LEU A 199 -1.76 -4.29 3.98
N ASP A 200 -0.98 -5.10 3.27
CA ASP A 200 -0.27 -4.62 2.08
C ASP A 200 -1.25 -4.55 0.89
N ALA A 201 -1.69 -3.35 0.59
CA ALA A 201 -2.64 -3.05 -0.47
C ALA A 201 -1.97 -2.48 -1.74
N ALA A 202 -0.66 -2.69 -1.90
CA ALA A 202 0.10 -2.14 -3.03
C ALA A 202 -0.42 -2.61 -4.40
N GLN A 203 -1.05 -3.77 -4.47
CA GLN A 203 -1.68 -4.30 -5.69
C GLN A 203 -3.20 -4.18 -5.69
N SER A 204 -3.87 -4.07 -4.55
CA SER A 204 -5.33 -3.96 -4.52
C SER A 204 -5.82 -2.54 -4.80
N VAL A 205 -5.26 -1.53 -4.12
CA VAL A 205 -5.68 -0.12 -4.29
C VAL A 205 -5.61 0.37 -5.74
N PRO A 206 -4.61 -0.01 -6.57
CA PRO A 206 -4.59 0.35 -7.99
C PRO A 206 -5.67 -0.31 -8.85
N HIS A 207 -6.23 -1.45 -8.44
CA HIS A 207 -7.00 -2.33 -9.32
C HIS A 207 -8.45 -2.56 -8.89
N MET A 208 -8.79 -2.30 -7.63
CA MET A 208 -10.13 -2.50 -7.09
C MET A 208 -10.47 -1.45 -6.04
N ALA A 209 -11.75 -1.24 -5.79
CA ALA A 209 -12.18 -0.39 -4.68
C ALA A 209 -11.76 -1.03 -3.34
N VAL A 210 -11.11 -0.23 -2.49
CA VAL A 210 -10.68 -0.65 -1.16
C VAL A 210 -11.25 0.34 -0.15
N ASP A 211 -12.02 -0.17 0.79
CA ASP A 211 -12.67 0.58 1.85
C ASP A 211 -12.09 0.11 3.19
N VAL A 212 -11.32 0.97 3.86
CA VAL A 212 -10.63 0.59 5.10
C VAL A 212 -11.58 0.48 6.29
N ASP A 213 -12.70 1.20 6.26
CA ASP A 213 -13.73 1.10 7.29
C ASP A 213 -14.47 -0.25 7.21
N ASP A 214 -14.82 -0.69 5.98
CA ASP A 214 -15.41 -2.01 5.73
C ASP A 214 -14.45 -3.17 6.01
N LEU A 215 -13.17 -3.01 5.67
CA LEU A 215 -12.12 -4.02 5.92
C LEU A 215 -11.74 -4.13 7.39
N ASP A 216 -11.85 -3.04 8.14
CA ASP A 216 -11.54 -2.97 9.56
C ASP A 216 -10.04 -3.22 9.89
N CYS A 217 -9.10 -2.97 8.98
CA CYS A 217 -7.67 -3.14 9.24
C CYS A 217 -7.10 -2.02 10.12
N ASP A 218 -6.02 -2.31 10.88
CA ASP A 218 -5.38 -1.32 11.76
C ASP A 218 -4.37 -0.46 11.00
N PHE A 219 -3.67 -1.06 10.03
CA PHE A 219 -2.74 -0.39 9.13
C PHE A 219 -2.97 -0.87 7.71
N MET A 220 -2.88 0.05 6.75
CA MET A 220 -2.86 -0.30 5.33
C MET A 220 -1.79 0.50 4.60
N VAL A 221 -1.11 -0.11 3.63
CA VAL A 221 -0.01 0.53 2.92
C VAL A 221 -0.17 0.36 1.41
N PHE A 222 0.20 1.41 0.64
CA PHE A 222 0.28 1.33 -0.82
C PHE A 222 1.24 2.38 -1.40
N SER A 223 1.59 2.23 -2.68
CA SER A 223 2.56 3.07 -3.38
C SER A 223 1.92 3.79 -4.57
N GLY A 224 2.19 5.10 -4.70
CA GLY A 224 1.67 5.92 -5.79
C GLY A 224 2.12 5.44 -7.18
N HIS A 225 3.37 4.96 -7.31
CA HIS A 225 3.92 4.55 -8.61
C HIS A 225 3.24 3.32 -9.24
N LYS A 226 2.43 2.58 -8.49
CA LYS A 226 1.64 1.43 -8.99
C LYS A 226 0.22 1.83 -9.38
N MET A 227 -0.25 3.01 -8.92
CA MET A 227 -1.58 3.55 -9.19
C MET A 227 -1.53 4.84 -10.01
N LEU A 228 -0.75 4.86 -11.07
CA LEU A 228 -0.57 5.96 -12.03
C LEU A 228 0.14 7.21 -11.47
N GLY A 229 0.42 7.26 -10.18
CA GLY A 229 1.09 8.37 -9.49
C GLY A 229 2.62 8.37 -9.70
N PRO A 230 3.32 9.43 -9.30
CA PRO A 230 4.78 9.51 -9.42
C PRO A 230 5.49 8.51 -8.50
N MET A 231 6.78 8.29 -8.76
CA MET A 231 7.68 7.61 -7.82
C MET A 231 7.96 8.51 -6.61
N GLY A 232 8.35 7.92 -5.50
CA GLY A 232 8.73 8.67 -4.30
C GLY A 232 7.55 9.12 -3.43
N ILE A 233 6.34 8.63 -3.71
CA ILE A 233 5.14 8.84 -2.88
C ILE A 233 4.44 7.51 -2.60
N GLY A 234 4.00 7.33 -1.38
CA GLY A 234 3.16 6.25 -0.89
C GLY A 234 2.32 6.70 0.29
N VAL A 235 1.51 5.81 0.79
CA VAL A 235 0.55 6.08 1.86
C VAL A 235 0.65 4.99 2.91
N LEU A 236 0.65 5.42 4.16
CA LEU A 236 0.30 4.64 5.33
C LEU A 236 -1.04 5.15 5.85
N TYR A 237 -2.03 4.27 5.90
CA TYR A 237 -3.22 4.43 6.72
C TYR A 237 -2.95 3.82 8.09
N GLY A 238 -3.33 4.53 9.15
CA GLY A 238 -3.31 4.04 10.53
C GLY A 238 -4.62 4.36 11.22
N ARG A 239 -5.28 3.31 11.73
CA ARG A 239 -6.54 3.48 12.47
C ARG A 239 -6.34 4.37 13.69
N LYS A 240 -7.21 5.32 13.87
CA LYS A 240 -7.33 6.12 15.10
C LYS A 240 -8.00 5.28 16.18
N LYS A 241 -7.44 5.27 17.38
CA LYS A 241 -8.02 4.61 18.56
C LYS A 241 -9.07 5.50 19.22
#